data_2d25c9ec07eab49e1f273df99d0df76e
#
_entry.id   2d25c9ec07eab49e1f273df99d0df76e
#
_cell.length_a   1.000
_cell.length_b   1.000
_cell.length_c   1.000
_cell.angle_alpha   90.00
_cell.angle_beta   90.00
_cell.angle_gamma   90.00
#
_symmetry.space_group_name_H-M   'P 1'
#
loop_
_entity.id
_entity.type
_entity.pdbx_description
1 polymer ?
#
loop_
_entity_poly.entity_id
_entity_poly.type
_entity_poly.pdbx_seq_one_letter_code
_entity_poly.pdbx_strand_id
1 'polypeptide(L)'
;RRDEFRASSSLTFGTYGWLDPPVSLAFDIPYEVQWARTYVGVWGGTPRYTGWVGLEVNNGSVTKTDLFGKDDKSENVYVTGYGVYWVAYDTTSQVKTGHNTLIATTSKNDPNNKLDGRIYAVVTVVVVKDPRGGSSRYWIAEGNENLHGEGWSGTTPTKHDEATVTFPVAGITGISSSNLTVVYLASARGQPDYLLLNIQDIGNTLTDKKK
;
A
#
# COMPACT_ATOMS: atom_id res chain seq x y z
N ARG A 1 6.26 10.07 -5.58
CA ARG A 1 5.66 11.40 -5.44
C ARG A 1 6.32 12.16 -4.30
N ARG A 2 6.48 13.47 -4.46
CA ARG A 2 7.00 14.39 -3.45
C ARG A 2 6.05 15.56 -3.29
N ASP A 3 5.63 15.85 -2.07
CA ASP A 3 4.79 16.99 -1.73
C ASP A 3 5.25 17.65 -0.43
N GLU A 4 5.00 18.94 -0.28
CA GLU A 4 5.27 19.70 0.94
C GLU A 4 3.97 20.33 1.45
N PHE A 5 3.68 20.09 2.72
CA PHE A 5 2.53 20.64 3.42
C PHE A 5 3.00 21.41 4.67
N ARG A 6 2.39 22.59 4.88
CA ARG A 6 2.66 23.40 6.07
C ARG A 6 1.58 23.15 7.12
N ALA A 7 1.97 23.27 8.39
CA ALA A 7 1.09 23.03 9.53
C ALA A 7 0.29 21.72 9.33
N SER A 8 1.00 20.62 9.17
CA SER A 8 0.43 19.33 8.80
C SER A 8 0.96 18.18 9.63
N SER A 9 0.17 17.12 9.69
CA SER A 9 0.59 15.80 10.15
C SER A 9 0.07 14.72 9.21
N SER A 10 0.68 13.54 9.23
CA SER A 10 0.23 12.39 8.45
C SER A 10 -0.31 11.29 9.34
N LEU A 11 -1.35 10.62 8.84
CA LEU A 11 -2.00 9.48 9.46
C LEU A 11 -2.00 8.33 8.46
N THR A 12 -1.80 7.12 8.95
CA THR A 12 -1.92 5.91 8.15
C THR A 12 -2.86 4.95 8.85
N PHE A 13 -3.87 4.48 8.11
CA PHE A 13 -4.85 3.51 8.56
C PHE A 13 -4.80 2.30 7.66
N GLY A 14 -5.05 1.12 8.19
CA GLY A 14 -5.02 -0.08 7.35
C GLY A 14 -5.66 -1.29 8.01
N THR A 15 -6.15 -2.18 7.17
CA THR A 15 -6.49 -3.56 7.51
C THR A 15 -5.75 -4.50 6.59
N TYR A 16 -5.38 -5.67 7.08
CA TYR A 16 -4.59 -6.64 6.32
C TYR A 16 -4.93 -8.07 6.74
N GLY A 17 -4.64 -9.00 5.86
CA GLY A 17 -4.85 -10.42 6.07
C GLY A 17 -5.02 -11.17 4.75
N TRP A 18 -5.60 -12.33 4.82
CA TRP A 18 -6.04 -13.13 3.68
C TRP A 18 -7.56 -13.06 3.62
N LEU A 19 -8.08 -11.89 3.18
CA LEU A 19 -9.45 -11.47 3.41
C LEU A 19 -10.32 -11.71 2.17
N ASP A 20 -11.47 -12.31 2.37
CA ASP A 20 -12.48 -12.41 1.31
C ASP A 20 -13.18 -11.05 1.10
N PRO A 21 -13.34 -10.60 -0.16
CA PRO A 21 -14.08 -9.38 -0.44
C PRO A 21 -15.59 -9.52 -0.17
N PRO A 22 -16.30 -8.46 0.24
CA PRO A 22 -15.81 -7.10 0.47
C PRO A 22 -15.05 -6.93 1.79
N VAL A 23 -14.03 -6.06 1.79
CA VAL A 23 -13.23 -5.73 2.97
C VAL A 23 -13.47 -4.29 3.36
N SER A 24 -13.82 -4.07 4.63
CA SER A 24 -14.09 -2.75 5.18
C SER A 24 -12.95 -2.26 6.05
N LEU A 25 -12.65 -0.96 5.94
CA LEU A 25 -11.76 -0.23 6.83
C LEU A 25 -12.49 1.01 7.34
N ALA A 26 -12.66 1.12 8.66
CA ALA A 26 -13.24 2.29 9.32
C ALA A 26 -12.18 3.01 10.16
N PHE A 27 -12.19 4.34 10.12
CA PHE A 27 -11.22 5.18 10.84
C PHE A 27 -11.75 6.60 11.02
N ASP A 28 -11.15 7.31 11.99
CA ASP A 28 -11.48 8.70 12.31
C ASP A 28 -10.32 9.64 12.00
N ILE A 29 -10.62 10.74 11.32
CA ILE A 29 -9.67 11.79 10.96
C ILE A 29 -9.93 13.01 11.86
N PRO A 30 -8.95 13.45 12.68
CA PRO A 30 -9.17 14.51 13.67
C PRO A 30 -9.19 15.93 13.09
N TYR A 31 -8.66 16.13 11.88
CA TYR A 31 -8.45 17.45 11.29
C TYR A 31 -8.87 17.49 9.82
N GLU A 32 -8.85 18.71 9.22
CA GLU A 32 -9.14 18.93 7.81
C GLU A 32 -8.15 18.16 6.92
N VAL A 33 -8.68 17.41 5.96
CA VAL A 33 -7.90 16.63 5.00
C VAL A 33 -7.29 17.56 3.95
N GLN A 34 -5.98 17.47 3.76
CA GLN A 34 -5.24 18.16 2.71
C GLN A 34 -4.94 17.25 1.51
N TRP A 35 -4.72 15.98 1.78
CA TRP A 35 -4.43 14.98 0.78
C TRP A 35 -4.70 13.58 1.34
N ALA A 36 -5.18 12.68 0.49
CA ALA A 36 -5.34 11.28 0.86
C ALA A 36 -5.16 10.35 -0.33
N ARG A 37 -4.57 9.19 -0.07
CA ARG A 37 -4.39 8.14 -1.06
C ARG A 37 -4.61 6.78 -0.44
N THR A 38 -5.41 5.97 -1.11
CA THR A 38 -5.79 4.62 -0.65
C THR A 38 -5.23 3.58 -1.58
N TYR A 39 -4.72 2.50 -1.00
CA TYR A 39 -4.12 1.37 -1.70
C TYR A 39 -4.88 0.10 -1.36
N VAL A 40 -5.17 -0.69 -2.38
CA VAL A 40 -5.78 -2.01 -2.22
C VAL A 40 -4.83 -3.06 -2.79
N GLY A 41 -4.34 -3.93 -1.93
CA GLY A 41 -3.50 -5.08 -2.31
C GLY A 41 -4.35 -6.32 -2.57
N VAL A 42 -4.21 -6.93 -3.74
CA VAL A 42 -5.05 -8.05 -4.19
C VAL A 42 -4.21 -9.23 -4.65
N TRP A 43 -4.61 -10.42 -4.29
CA TRP A 43 -4.08 -11.65 -4.83
C TRP A 43 -4.84 -12.07 -6.10
N GLY A 44 -4.14 -12.10 -7.22
CA GLY A 44 -4.74 -12.49 -8.50
C GLY A 44 -4.77 -14.00 -8.74
N GLY A 45 -3.96 -14.78 -8.03
CA GLY A 45 -3.83 -16.22 -8.21
C GLY A 45 -2.80 -16.64 -9.25
N THR A 46 -2.75 -16.00 -10.39
CA THR A 46 -1.64 -16.11 -11.36
C THR A 46 -1.48 -14.80 -12.14
N PRO A 47 -0.28 -14.55 -12.75
CA PRO A 47 -0.05 -13.27 -13.42
C PRO A 47 -0.92 -13.02 -14.67
N ARG A 48 -1.65 -13.99 -15.15
CA ARG A 48 -2.53 -13.86 -16.33
C ARG A 48 -4.01 -13.66 -16.00
N TYR A 49 -4.39 -13.81 -14.75
CA TYR A 49 -5.80 -13.68 -14.38
C TYR A 49 -6.20 -12.21 -14.28
N THR A 50 -7.33 -11.91 -14.87
CA THR A 50 -7.88 -10.57 -15.01
C THR A 50 -9.14 -10.41 -14.17
N GLY A 51 -9.53 -9.18 -13.90
CA GLY A 51 -10.72 -8.87 -13.13
C GLY A 51 -10.80 -7.39 -12.86
N TRP A 52 -11.32 -7.01 -11.71
CA TRP A 52 -11.37 -5.62 -11.28
C TRP A 52 -11.32 -5.48 -9.75
N VAL A 53 -10.90 -4.31 -9.32
CA VAL A 53 -10.98 -3.84 -7.94
C VAL A 53 -11.89 -2.63 -7.89
N GLY A 54 -12.80 -2.58 -6.93
CA GLY A 54 -13.65 -1.43 -6.65
C GLY A 54 -13.35 -0.89 -5.25
N LEU A 55 -13.33 0.42 -5.12
CA LEU A 55 -13.26 1.12 -3.85
C LEU A 55 -14.46 2.04 -3.69
N GLU A 56 -15.20 1.85 -2.61
CA GLU A 56 -16.26 2.73 -2.15
C GLU A 56 -15.76 3.51 -0.94
N VAL A 57 -16.01 4.80 -0.91
CA VAL A 57 -15.63 5.69 0.19
C VAL A 57 -16.88 6.39 0.72
N ASN A 58 -17.16 6.23 2.02
CA ASN A 58 -18.23 6.92 2.73
C ASN A 58 -19.62 6.77 2.08
N ASN A 59 -19.98 5.56 1.64
CA ASN A 59 -21.21 5.24 0.90
C ASN A 59 -21.38 6.03 -0.42
N GLY A 60 -20.27 6.46 -0.99
CA GLY A 60 -20.25 7.09 -2.32
C GLY A 60 -20.31 6.08 -3.46
N SER A 61 -20.12 6.55 -4.67
CA SER A 61 -20.02 5.67 -5.83
C SER A 61 -18.72 4.84 -5.79
N VAL A 62 -18.83 3.59 -6.21
CA VAL A 62 -17.67 2.70 -6.34
C VAL A 62 -16.77 3.18 -7.48
N THR A 63 -15.52 3.49 -7.17
CA THR A 63 -14.48 3.71 -8.19
C THR A 63 -13.88 2.37 -8.58
N LYS A 64 -14.07 1.98 -9.84
CA LYS A 64 -13.66 0.68 -10.36
C LYS A 64 -12.40 0.79 -11.20
N THR A 65 -11.47 -0.15 -11.00
CA THR A 65 -10.23 -0.28 -11.76
C THR A 65 -10.11 -1.69 -12.29
N ASP A 66 -9.95 -1.82 -13.60
CA ASP A 66 -9.74 -3.11 -14.26
C ASP A 66 -8.30 -3.60 -14.06
N LEU A 67 -8.13 -4.93 -14.01
CA LEU A 67 -6.87 -5.64 -13.85
C LEU A 67 -6.60 -6.48 -15.08
N PHE A 68 -5.47 -6.25 -15.77
CA PHE A 68 -5.14 -6.88 -17.06
C PHE A 68 -4.00 -7.90 -17.01
N GLY A 69 -3.58 -8.33 -15.84
CA GLY A 69 -2.52 -9.33 -15.67
C GLY A 69 -1.14 -8.70 -15.54
N LYS A 70 -0.11 -9.54 -15.66
CA LYS A 70 1.30 -9.18 -15.39
C LYS A 70 1.86 -8.05 -16.26
N ASP A 71 1.27 -7.85 -17.43
CA ASP A 71 1.72 -6.83 -18.38
C ASP A 71 0.87 -5.55 -18.28
N ASP A 72 0.04 -5.45 -17.24
CA ASP A 72 -0.77 -4.26 -16.99
C ASP A 72 0.10 -3.01 -16.83
N LYS A 73 -0.21 -2.01 -17.62
CA LYS A 73 0.44 -0.70 -17.62
C LYS A 73 -0.54 0.42 -17.30
N SER A 74 -1.71 0.06 -16.77
CA SER A 74 -2.72 1.03 -16.37
C SER A 74 -2.16 1.94 -15.28
N GLU A 75 -2.56 3.19 -15.34
CA GLU A 75 -2.19 4.15 -14.32
C GLU A 75 -2.71 3.69 -12.95
N ASN A 76 -1.87 3.82 -11.93
CA ASN A 76 -2.18 3.41 -10.55
C ASN A 76 -2.41 1.91 -10.33
N VAL A 77 -2.05 1.05 -11.29
CA VAL A 77 -2.05 -0.40 -11.13
C VAL A 77 -0.61 -0.91 -11.16
N TYR A 78 -0.21 -1.53 -10.09
CA TYR A 78 1.12 -2.11 -9.93
C TYR A 78 0.98 -3.62 -9.76
N VAL A 79 1.50 -4.38 -10.70
CA VAL A 79 1.42 -5.84 -10.70
C VAL A 79 2.79 -6.47 -10.75
N THR A 80 3.01 -7.51 -9.96
CA THR A 80 4.27 -8.27 -9.95
C THR A 80 4.05 -9.74 -9.61
N GLY A 81 5.08 -10.53 -9.82
CA GLY A 81 5.14 -11.93 -9.45
C GLY A 81 3.99 -12.75 -10.02
N TYR A 82 3.29 -13.44 -9.17
CA TYR A 82 2.17 -14.31 -9.52
C TYR A 82 0.81 -13.60 -9.50
N GLY A 83 0.76 -12.35 -9.97
CA GLY A 83 -0.49 -11.58 -10.04
C GLY A 83 -0.86 -10.96 -8.70
N VAL A 84 0.13 -10.55 -7.94
CA VAL A 84 -0.09 -9.62 -6.81
C VAL A 84 -0.29 -8.23 -7.39
N TYR A 85 -1.40 -7.61 -7.06
CA TYR A 85 -1.74 -6.27 -7.50
C TYR A 85 -1.74 -5.31 -6.33
N TRP A 86 -1.24 -4.10 -6.55
CA TRP A 86 -1.55 -2.92 -5.78
C TRP A 86 -2.28 -1.93 -6.66
N VAL A 87 -3.45 -1.50 -6.23
CA VAL A 87 -4.24 -0.47 -6.91
C VAL A 87 -4.32 0.74 -6.02
N ALA A 88 -3.95 1.90 -6.57
CA ALA A 88 -3.91 3.15 -5.83
C ALA A 88 -5.07 4.07 -6.30
N TYR A 89 -5.74 4.69 -5.33
CA TYR A 89 -6.85 5.60 -5.53
C TYR A 89 -6.55 6.97 -4.91
N ASP A 90 -6.75 8.05 -5.64
CA ASP A 90 -6.81 9.38 -5.03
C ASP A 90 -8.16 9.51 -4.31
N THR A 91 -8.11 9.58 -2.99
CA THR A 91 -9.29 9.66 -2.14
C THR A 91 -9.42 11.01 -1.44
N THR A 92 -8.61 12.00 -1.86
CA THR A 92 -8.52 13.32 -1.22
C THR A 92 -9.88 14.02 -1.08
N SER A 93 -10.70 13.97 -2.13
CA SER A 93 -12.03 14.62 -2.13
C SER A 93 -13.14 13.80 -1.47
N GLN A 94 -12.85 12.54 -1.13
CA GLN A 94 -13.86 11.59 -0.65
C GLN A 94 -13.76 11.34 0.86
N VAL A 95 -12.54 11.37 1.43
CA VAL A 95 -12.34 11.27 2.87
C VAL A 95 -12.52 12.64 3.54
N LYS A 96 -12.96 12.66 4.77
CA LYS A 96 -13.34 13.88 5.49
C LYS A 96 -12.92 13.81 6.95
N THR A 97 -12.93 14.96 7.61
CA THR A 97 -12.81 15.03 9.07
C THR A 97 -13.93 14.22 9.74
N GLY A 98 -13.60 13.53 10.80
CA GLY A 98 -14.50 12.62 11.51
C GLY A 98 -14.46 11.20 10.95
N HIS A 99 -15.57 10.51 11.07
CA HIS A 99 -15.68 9.09 10.70
C HIS A 99 -15.67 8.86 9.19
N ASN A 100 -14.86 7.90 8.76
CA ASN A 100 -14.75 7.45 7.38
C ASN A 100 -14.85 5.92 7.29
N THR A 101 -15.41 5.44 6.19
CA THR A 101 -15.48 4.02 5.86
C THR A 101 -15.02 3.82 4.42
N LEU A 102 -14.12 2.88 4.23
CA LEU A 102 -13.69 2.38 2.92
C LEU A 102 -14.18 0.95 2.77
N ILE A 103 -14.71 0.60 1.60
CA ILE A 103 -15.09 -0.78 1.26
C ILE A 103 -14.38 -1.14 -0.04
N ALA A 104 -13.49 -2.13 0.03
CA ALA A 104 -12.81 -2.67 -1.13
C ALA A 104 -13.47 -3.99 -1.58
N THR A 105 -13.73 -4.09 -2.87
CA THR A 105 -14.37 -5.25 -3.49
C THR A 105 -13.58 -5.67 -4.72
N THR A 106 -13.56 -6.96 -5.01
CA THR A 106 -12.97 -7.51 -6.23
C THR A 106 -13.95 -8.44 -6.93
N SER A 107 -13.81 -8.58 -8.22
CA SER A 107 -14.54 -9.58 -8.99
C SER A 107 -13.85 -9.89 -10.30
N LYS A 108 -14.32 -10.96 -10.95
CA LYS A 108 -13.89 -11.39 -12.27
C LYS A 108 -14.60 -10.59 -13.34
N ASN A 109 -13.93 -10.35 -14.47
CA ASN A 109 -14.59 -9.82 -15.69
C ASN A 109 -15.32 -10.92 -16.46
N ASP A 110 -14.79 -12.15 -16.40
CA ASP A 110 -15.34 -13.33 -17.08
C ASP A 110 -15.58 -14.43 -16.03
N PRO A 111 -16.75 -15.07 -15.98
CA PRO A 111 -17.03 -16.18 -15.07
C PRO A 111 -16.05 -17.35 -15.17
N ASN A 112 -15.46 -17.57 -16.35
CA ASN A 112 -14.47 -18.62 -16.57
C ASN A 112 -13.05 -18.21 -16.10
N ASN A 113 -12.82 -16.96 -15.79
CA ASN A 113 -11.56 -16.47 -15.25
C ASN A 113 -11.37 -16.98 -13.83
N LYS A 114 -10.14 -17.32 -13.51
CA LYS A 114 -9.75 -17.91 -12.22
C LYS A 114 -9.10 -16.90 -11.27
N LEU A 115 -9.39 -15.61 -11.42
CA LEU A 115 -8.93 -14.60 -10.46
C LEU A 115 -9.28 -15.04 -9.03
N ASP A 116 -8.32 -15.08 -8.14
CA ASP A 116 -8.57 -15.36 -6.73
C ASP A 116 -9.34 -14.18 -6.09
N GLY A 117 -8.80 -13.00 -6.17
CA GLY A 117 -9.47 -11.76 -5.77
C GLY A 117 -9.47 -11.48 -4.27
N ARG A 118 -8.85 -12.33 -3.44
CA ARG A 118 -8.68 -12.03 -2.01
C ARG A 118 -7.85 -10.78 -1.82
N ILE A 119 -8.20 -10.03 -0.78
CA ILE A 119 -7.58 -8.77 -0.45
C ILE A 119 -6.55 -8.98 0.65
N TYR A 120 -5.30 -8.61 0.39
CA TYR A 120 -4.23 -8.64 1.37
C TYR A 120 -4.24 -7.45 2.31
N ALA A 121 -4.56 -6.29 1.77
CA ALA A 121 -4.63 -5.08 2.57
C ALA A 121 -5.47 -4.00 1.91
N VAL A 122 -6.06 -3.15 2.75
CA VAL A 122 -6.55 -1.83 2.40
C VAL A 122 -5.81 -0.85 3.28
N VAL A 123 -5.06 0.08 2.69
CA VAL A 123 -4.24 1.06 3.41
C VAL A 123 -4.57 2.44 2.89
N THR A 124 -4.82 3.39 3.78
CA THR A 124 -4.98 4.79 3.42
C THR A 124 -3.97 5.65 4.16
N VAL A 125 -3.34 6.55 3.42
CA VAL A 125 -2.44 7.58 3.94
C VAL A 125 -3.14 8.92 3.79
N VAL A 126 -3.20 9.67 4.87
CA VAL A 126 -3.90 10.96 4.91
C VAL A 126 -2.95 12.02 5.46
N VAL A 127 -2.84 13.14 4.76
CA VAL A 127 -2.20 14.34 5.29
C VAL A 127 -3.31 15.30 5.73
N VAL A 128 -3.23 15.71 6.98
CA VAL A 128 -4.21 16.59 7.61
C VAL A 128 -3.58 17.91 8.01
N LYS A 129 -4.38 18.95 8.06
CA LYS A 129 -4.01 20.26 8.59
C LYS A 129 -3.94 20.17 10.11
N ASP A 130 -2.75 20.29 10.65
CA ASP A 130 -2.53 20.30 12.10
C ASP A 130 -1.86 21.63 12.48
N PRO A 131 -2.56 22.51 13.19
CA PRO A 131 -1.99 23.81 13.61
C PRO A 131 -0.76 23.68 14.51
N ARG A 132 -0.59 22.51 15.15
CA ARG A 132 0.58 22.20 15.98
C ARG A 132 1.72 21.59 15.17
N GLY A 133 1.43 21.18 13.94
CA GLY A 133 2.40 20.62 13.01
C GLY A 133 3.32 21.70 12.44
N GLY A 134 4.55 21.31 12.19
CA GLY A 134 5.52 22.14 11.46
C GLY A 134 5.33 22.06 9.95
N SER A 135 6.30 22.59 9.22
CA SER A 135 6.45 22.29 7.79
C SER A 135 6.97 20.88 7.62
N SER A 136 6.21 20.04 6.93
CA SER A 136 6.56 18.64 6.68
C SER A 136 6.65 18.36 5.19
N ARG A 137 7.62 17.56 4.81
CA ARG A 137 7.78 17.05 3.44
C ARG A 137 7.49 15.58 3.40
N TYR A 138 6.77 15.17 2.39
CA TYR A 138 6.34 13.78 2.21
C TYR A 138 6.87 13.24 0.89
N TRP A 139 7.39 12.03 0.96
CA TRP A 139 7.75 11.24 -0.21
C TRP A 139 6.96 9.94 -0.17
N ILE A 140 6.35 9.60 -1.28
CA ILE A 140 5.65 8.32 -1.41
C ILE A 140 6.29 7.59 -2.58
N ALA A 141 6.82 6.41 -2.30
CA ALA A 141 7.21 5.43 -3.30
C ALA A 141 6.05 4.46 -3.50
N GLU A 142 5.56 4.41 -4.72
CA GLU A 142 4.49 3.52 -5.13
C GLU A 142 5.05 2.49 -6.11
N GLY A 143 4.67 1.25 -5.94
CA GLY A 143 5.15 0.17 -6.77
C GLY A 143 4.74 -1.17 -6.20
N ASN A 144 5.29 -2.22 -6.78
CA ASN A 144 5.05 -3.57 -6.32
C ASN A 144 6.25 -4.44 -6.71
N GLU A 145 6.98 -4.90 -5.73
CA GLU A 145 8.10 -5.82 -5.91
C GLU A 145 7.78 -7.14 -5.21
N ASN A 146 7.99 -8.23 -5.92
CA ASN A 146 7.83 -9.57 -5.38
C ASN A 146 9.20 -10.15 -5.08
N LEU A 147 9.51 -10.23 -3.80
CA LEU A 147 10.78 -10.77 -3.32
C LEU A 147 10.63 -12.25 -2.98
N HIS A 148 11.66 -13.03 -3.29
CA HIS A 148 11.74 -14.41 -2.88
C HIS A 148 12.56 -14.49 -1.58
N GLY A 149 12.01 -15.09 -0.56
CA GLY A 149 12.75 -15.35 0.66
C GLY A 149 13.67 -16.55 0.55
N GLU A 150 14.65 -16.63 1.40
CA GLU A 150 15.60 -17.75 1.51
C GLU A 150 14.92 -19.11 1.66
N GLY A 151 13.75 -19.14 2.29
CA GLY A 151 12.97 -20.37 2.47
C GLY A 151 12.28 -20.89 1.21
N TRP A 152 12.20 -20.08 0.16
CA TRP A 152 11.56 -20.46 -1.10
C TRP A 152 12.57 -20.76 -2.22
N SER A 153 13.53 -19.88 -2.42
CA SER A 153 14.48 -19.97 -3.53
C SER A 153 15.80 -20.66 -3.16
N GLY A 154 15.95 -21.11 -1.93
CA GLY A 154 17.17 -21.71 -1.40
C GLY A 154 17.83 -20.85 -0.33
N THR A 155 19.10 -21.07 -0.09
CA THR A 155 19.81 -20.52 1.07
C THR A 155 20.59 -19.23 0.77
N THR A 156 20.64 -18.81 -0.49
CA THR A 156 21.43 -17.64 -0.88
C THR A 156 20.53 -16.60 -1.53
N PRO A 157 20.41 -15.41 -0.94
CA PRO A 157 19.69 -14.29 -1.55
C PRO A 157 20.23 -13.98 -2.95
N THR A 158 19.35 -13.66 -3.86
CA THR A 158 19.68 -13.24 -5.22
C THR A 158 19.28 -11.77 -5.41
N LYS A 159 19.66 -11.18 -6.53
CA LYS A 159 19.21 -9.83 -6.88
C LYS A 159 17.68 -9.68 -7.00
N HIS A 160 16.94 -10.79 -7.06
CA HIS A 160 15.49 -10.81 -7.07
C HIS A 160 14.89 -10.85 -5.66
N ASP A 161 15.72 -10.96 -4.65
CA ASP A 161 15.33 -11.00 -3.25
C ASP A 161 15.55 -9.65 -2.57
N GLU A 162 15.94 -8.63 -3.33
CA GLU A 162 16.20 -7.29 -2.85
C GLU A 162 15.44 -6.25 -3.70
N ALA A 163 14.85 -5.28 -3.03
CA ALA A 163 14.28 -4.08 -3.65
C ALA A 163 14.81 -2.85 -2.95
N THR A 164 15.21 -1.85 -3.71
CA THR A 164 15.73 -0.59 -3.18
C THR A 164 14.86 0.58 -3.60
N VAL A 165 14.46 1.38 -2.63
CA VAL A 165 13.76 2.64 -2.85
C VAL A 165 14.64 3.79 -2.39
N THR A 166 14.85 4.77 -3.27
CA THR A 166 15.62 5.97 -2.96
C THR A 166 14.71 7.19 -2.89
N PHE A 167 14.74 7.90 -1.77
CA PHE A 167 14.06 9.17 -1.61
C PHE A 167 15.04 10.32 -1.87
N PRO A 168 14.71 11.27 -2.77
CA PRO A 168 15.59 12.40 -3.09
C PRO A 168 15.54 13.46 -2.00
N VAL A 169 16.27 13.22 -0.93
CA VAL A 169 16.32 14.12 0.25
C VAL A 169 17.55 15.05 0.26
N ALA A 170 18.38 15.01 -0.77
CA ALA A 170 19.56 15.84 -0.87
C ALA A 170 19.22 17.34 -0.82
N GLY A 171 20.01 18.12 -0.08
CA GLY A 171 19.83 19.56 0.07
C GLY A 171 18.72 19.98 1.04
N ILE A 172 18.11 19.06 1.75
CA ILE A 172 17.15 19.38 2.81
C ILE A 172 17.92 19.66 4.10
N THR A 173 17.68 20.83 4.67
CA THR A 173 18.29 21.27 5.93
C THR A 173 17.21 21.52 6.99
N GLY A 174 17.61 21.54 8.25
CA GLY A 174 16.71 21.85 9.36
C GLY A 174 15.71 20.73 9.68
N ILE A 175 16.02 19.49 9.35
CA ILE A 175 15.20 18.33 9.72
C ILE A 175 15.37 18.07 11.21
N SER A 176 14.27 18.14 11.96
CA SER A 176 14.24 17.79 13.38
C SER A 176 13.88 16.32 13.63
N SER A 177 13.07 15.75 12.75
CA SER A 177 12.67 14.33 12.81
C SER A 177 12.22 13.82 11.45
N SER A 178 12.27 12.52 11.28
CA SER A 178 11.70 11.85 10.10
C SER A 178 11.02 10.55 10.50
N ASN A 179 9.92 10.21 9.81
CA ASN A 179 9.23 8.95 9.97
C ASN A 179 9.23 8.19 8.65
N LEU A 180 9.53 6.91 8.69
CA LEU A 180 9.38 6.00 7.56
C LEU A 180 8.23 5.04 7.84
N THR A 181 7.28 4.98 6.93
CA THR A 181 6.22 3.96 6.94
C THR A 181 6.45 3.03 5.75
N VAL A 182 6.52 1.74 6.02
CA VAL A 182 6.66 0.71 4.99
C VAL A 182 5.43 -0.19 5.04
N VAL A 183 4.82 -0.42 3.89
CA VAL A 183 3.76 -1.42 3.73
C VAL A 183 4.36 -2.66 3.08
N TYR A 184 4.22 -3.76 3.76
CA TYR A 184 4.89 -5.00 3.47
C TYR A 184 3.88 -6.16 3.58
N LEU A 185 3.79 -6.97 2.55
CA LEU A 185 2.74 -7.98 2.44
C LEU A 185 3.29 -9.38 2.17
N ALA A 186 2.51 -10.35 2.59
CA ALA A 186 2.67 -11.76 2.23
C ALA A 186 4.00 -12.40 2.64
N SER A 187 4.57 -11.93 3.75
CA SER A 187 5.73 -12.59 4.35
C SER A 187 5.34 -13.98 4.90
N ALA A 188 6.14 -14.98 4.64
CA ALA A 188 5.94 -16.30 5.18
C ALA A 188 6.46 -16.39 6.62
N ARG A 189 5.68 -17.03 7.48
CA ARG A 189 6.05 -17.20 8.89
C ARG A 189 7.37 -17.97 9.02
N GLY A 190 8.27 -17.45 9.85
CA GLY A 190 9.56 -18.08 10.16
C GLY A 190 10.62 -17.88 9.08
N GLN A 191 10.35 -17.09 8.05
CA GLN A 191 11.36 -16.65 7.09
C GLN A 191 11.97 -15.33 7.55
N PRO A 192 13.29 -15.16 7.46
CA PRO A 192 13.93 -13.90 7.79
C PRO A 192 13.65 -12.88 6.67
N ASP A 193 13.17 -11.72 7.07
CA ASP A 193 13.02 -10.56 6.21
C ASP A 193 13.80 -9.39 6.83
N TYR A 194 14.41 -8.59 5.98
CA TYR A 194 15.27 -7.50 6.40
C TYR A 194 14.77 -6.18 5.83
N LEU A 195 14.74 -5.15 6.66
CA LEU A 195 14.53 -3.78 6.24
C LEU A 195 15.76 -2.96 6.59
N LEU A 196 16.43 -2.45 5.56
CA LEU A 196 17.63 -1.64 5.71
C LEU A 196 17.31 -0.17 5.40
N LEU A 197 17.74 0.72 6.27
CA LEU A 197 17.74 2.16 6.03
C LEU A 197 19.17 2.64 5.96
N ASN A 198 19.59 3.19 4.81
CA ASN A 198 20.97 3.62 4.58
C ASN A 198 21.99 2.54 4.97
N ILE A 199 21.75 1.30 4.53
CA ILE A 199 22.56 0.11 4.84
C ILE A 199 22.60 -0.30 6.32
N GLN A 200 21.88 0.37 7.21
CA GLN A 200 21.70 -0.06 8.59
C GLN A 200 20.45 -0.93 8.71
N ASP A 201 20.61 -2.10 9.29
CA ASP A 201 19.47 -2.95 9.62
C ASP A 201 18.65 -2.28 10.73
N ILE A 202 17.44 -1.83 10.40
CA ILE A 202 16.52 -1.17 11.33
C ILE A 202 15.44 -2.11 11.84
N GLY A 203 15.44 -3.35 11.42
CA GLY A 203 14.55 -4.35 11.95
C GLY A 203 14.50 -5.62 11.15
N ASN A 204 14.67 -6.71 11.84
CA ASN A 204 14.22 -8.01 11.37
C ASN A 204 12.71 -8.01 11.50
N THR A 205 12.06 -7.77 10.38
CA THR A 205 10.66 -7.44 10.42
C THR A 205 9.79 -8.66 10.31
N LEU A 206 9.24 -9.12 11.39
CA LEU A 206 7.79 -9.21 11.35
C LEU A 206 7.18 -10.52 10.86
N THR A 207 7.96 -11.47 10.46
CA THR A 207 7.43 -12.80 10.09
C THR A 207 6.69 -13.48 11.25
N ASP A 208 6.94 -13.04 12.48
CA ASP A 208 6.36 -13.64 13.67
C ASP A 208 5.23 -12.84 14.31
N LYS A 209 4.94 -11.65 13.84
CA LYS A 209 3.85 -10.86 14.43
C LYS A 209 2.55 -11.05 13.66
N LYS A 210 1.85 -12.14 13.98
CA LYS A 210 0.39 -12.08 13.91
C LYS A 210 -0.08 -11.02 14.90
N LYS A 211 -0.63 -9.98 14.42
CA LYS A 211 -1.56 -9.16 15.17
C LYS A 211 -2.94 -9.31 14.60
#